data_63441ca1c2267a740c3261b5bc205592
#
_entry.id   63441ca1c2267a740c3261b5bc205592
#
_cell.length_a   1.000
_cell.length_b   1.000
_cell.length_c   1.000
_cell.angle_alpha   90.00
_cell.angle_beta   90.00
_cell.angle_gamma   90.00
#
_symmetry.space_group_name_H-M   'P 1'
#
loop_
_entity.id
_entity.type
_entity.pdbx_description
1 polymer ?
#
loop_
_entity_poly.entity_id
_entity_poly.type
_entity_poly.pdbx_seq_one_letter_code
_entity_poly.pdbx_strand_id
1 'polypeptide(L)'
;WIRLVLDRHKFPYTYIRDEDIRMGGLKDRFEVILFGHNYLDLQSQIHGIDKKFGPMPYTKTEKTPHLGVPDASDDITGGIGWTGMVELEKFLNAGGVLITLGNGSALALEGGLVRDVYRKSGAFFTPGSELKTKFLRTDHPLAYGLPEVTSVFRTWMPVYDIARSGRGGVIMQWGTKLRAEDREPEEPEATLTKEAREAKDKAKKEEVKMLVSGALKGEDELEGRPAIFDLPAGQGRVIAFNFNPVHRYLNRSDHRFLWNALLNWNALPPARGQAK
;
A
#
# COMPACT_ATOMS: atom_id res chain seq x y z
N TRP A 1 0.15 15.29 -3.08
CA TRP A 1 -0.75 14.85 -4.15
C TRP A 1 -2.09 14.34 -3.60
N ILE A 2 -2.09 13.63 -2.45
CA ILE A 2 -3.33 13.17 -1.81
C ILE A 2 -4.25 14.35 -1.51
N ARG A 3 -3.73 15.38 -0.84
CA ARG A 3 -4.51 16.58 -0.52
C ARG A 3 -5.09 17.23 -1.77
N LEU A 4 -4.28 17.38 -2.83
CA LEU A 4 -4.77 17.91 -4.11
C LEU A 4 -5.95 17.09 -4.66
N VAL A 5 -5.89 15.75 -4.55
CA VAL A 5 -6.99 14.89 -5.00
C VAL A 5 -8.22 15.09 -4.13
N LEU A 6 -8.07 15.08 -2.81
CA LEU A 6 -9.17 15.28 -1.87
C LEU A 6 -9.82 16.67 -2.03
N ASP A 7 -9.00 17.72 -2.11
CA ASP A 7 -9.46 19.11 -2.28
C ASP A 7 -10.23 19.29 -3.61
N ARG A 8 -9.68 18.77 -4.71
CA ARG A 8 -10.35 18.88 -6.03
C ARG A 8 -11.68 18.15 -6.09
N HIS A 9 -11.82 17.07 -5.35
CA HIS A 9 -13.08 16.33 -5.26
C HIS A 9 -13.95 16.79 -4.08
N LYS A 10 -13.54 17.84 -3.36
CA LYS A 10 -14.24 18.38 -2.19
C LYS A 10 -14.54 17.30 -1.14
N PHE A 11 -13.63 16.34 -1.00
CA PHE A 11 -13.75 15.30 0.01
C PHE A 11 -13.37 15.87 1.37
N PRO A 12 -14.24 15.77 2.40
CA PRO A 12 -13.95 16.32 3.72
C PRO A 12 -12.87 15.49 4.42
N TYR A 13 -11.86 16.17 4.95
CA TYR A 13 -10.80 15.54 5.75
C TYR A 13 -10.21 16.53 6.73
N THR A 14 -9.60 16.02 7.79
CA THR A 14 -8.76 16.79 8.70
C THR A 14 -7.31 16.43 8.46
N TYR A 15 -6.47 17.42 8.20
CA TYR A 15 -5.03 17.20 8.13
C TYR A 15 -4.46 17.12 9.54
N ILE A 16 -3.77 16.02 9.84
CA ILE A 16 -3.12 15.78 11.14
C ILE A 16 -1.62 15.59 10.94
N ARG A 17 -0.85 15.97 11.94
CA ARG A 17 0.60 15.89 12.01
C ARG A 17 1.03 14.75 12.91
N ASP A 18 2.33 14.47 12.92
CA ASP A 18 2.95 13.49 13.82
C ASP A 18 2.64 13.81 15.30
N GLU A 19 2.60 15.10 15.65
CA GLU A 19 2.22 15.57 17.00
C GLU A 19 0.79 15.17 17.38
N ASP A 20 -0.15 15.34 16.46
CA ASP A 20 -1.56 14.99 16.67
C ASP A 20 -1.74 13.48 16.88
N ILE A 21 -0.91 12.67 16.22
CA ILE A 21 -0.87 11.23 16.42
C ILE A 21 -0.29 10.90 17.80
N ARG A 22 0.82 11.53 18.17
CA ARG A 22 1.47 11.30 19.48
C ARG A 22 0.59 11.73 20.67
N MET A 23 -0.27 12.75 20.50
CA MET A 23 -1.22 13.16 21.53
C MET A 23 -2.29 12.10 21.83
N GLY A 24 -2.56 11.19 20.90
CA GLY A 24 -3.53 10.12 21.08
C GLY A 24 -5.00 10.56 20.96
N GLY A 25 -5.91 9.76 21.54
CA GLY A 25 -7.35 10.00 21.42
C GLY A 25 -7.86 9.91 19.97
N LEU A 26 -7.17 9.16 19.12
CA LEU A 26 -7.41 9.15 17.67
C LEU A 26 -8.80 8.62 17.33
N LYS A 27 -9.28 7.60 18.03
CA LYS A 27 -10.58 6.97 17.73
C LYS A 27 -11.76 7.84 18.12
N ASP A 28 -11.59 8.74 19.10
CA ASP A 28 -12.62 9.70 19.49
C ASP A 28 -12.82 10.80 18.44
N ARG A 29 -11.84 10.98 17.57
CA ARG A 29 -11.82 12.03 16.54
C ARG A 29 -12.00 11.50 15.12
N PHE A 30 -11.55 10.27 14.86
CA PHE A 30 -11.46 9.73 13.51
C PHE A 30 -11.92 8.29 13.43
N GLU A 31 -12.66 7.97 12.38
CA GLU A 31 -12.98 6.59 12.00
C GLU A 31 -11.92 5.99 11.07
N VAL A 32 -11.35 6.83 10.21
CA VAL A 32 -10.36 6.46 9.21
C VAL A 32 -9.16 7.39 9.29
N ILE A 33 -7.97 6.81 9.31
CA ILE A 33 -6.71 7.53 9.13
C ILE A 33 -6.12 7.12 7.78
N LEU A 34 -5.81 8.11 6.93
CA LEU A 34 -5.15 7.91 5.65
C LEU A 34 -3.68 8.33 5.76
N PHE A 35 -2.77 7.37 5.70
CA PHE A 35 -1.33 7.62 5.71
C PHE A 35 -0.76 7.52 4.30
N GLY A 36 -0.29 8.63 3.79
CA GLY A 36 0.08 8.80 2.40
C GLY A 36 1.41 8.19 1.99
N HIS A 37 1.58 8.04 0.68
CA HIS A 37 2.89 7.71 0.11
C HIS A 37 3.93 8.78 0.45
N ASN A 38 5.09 8.32 0.88
CA ASN A 38 6.28 9.11 1.09
C ASN A 38 7.49 8.34 0.52
N TYR A 39 8.68 8.93 0.57
CA TYR A 39 9.92 8.30 0.10
C TYR A 39 10.82 7.83 1.25
N LEU A 40 10.24 7.65 2.44
CA LEU A 40 10.93 7.28 3.66
C LEU A 40 10.81 5.77 3.92
N ASP A 41 11.81 5.18 4.52
CA ASP A 41 11.73 3.86 5.12
C ASP A 41 11.03 3.91 6.49
N LEU A 42 10.77 2.76 7.10
CA LEU A 42 10.11 2.67 8.41
C LEU A 42 10.84 3.50 9.48
N GLN A 43 12.16 3.39 9.54
CA GLN A 43 12.95 4.10 10.56
C GLN A 43 12.81 5.62 10.42
N SER A 44 12.89 6.10 9.20
CA SER A 44 12.71 7.53 8.89
C SER A 44 11.28 8.01 9.14
N GLN A 45 10.27 7.17 8.93
CA GLN A 45 8.87 7.49 9.25
C GLN A 45 8.64 7.59 10.77
N ILE A 46 9.28 6.72 11.55
CA ILE A 46 9.17 6.71 13.01
C ILE A 46 9.98 7.85 13.62
N HIS A 47 11.22 8.01 13.23
CA HIS A 47 12.13 8.97 13.90
C HIS A 47 12.11 10.37 13.27
N GLY A 48 11.74 10.51 11.99
CA GLY A 48 11.70 11.78 11.30
C GLY A 48 13.06 12.48 11.25
N ILE A 49 13.05 13.80 11.33
CA ILE A 49 14.26 14.61 11.43
C ILE A 49 14.79 14.52 12.85
N ASP A 50 16.09 14.23 13.00
CA ASP A 50 16.71 14.05 14.31
C ASP A 50 16.62 15.35 15.15
N LYS A 51 16.08 15.23 16.36
CA LYS A 51 15.90 16.34 17.31
C LYS A 51 17.21 17.04 17.72
N LYS A 52 18.36 16.40 17.48
CA LYS A 52 19.67 17.04 17.71
C LYS A 52 19.89 18.30 16.87
N PHE A 53 19.16 18.47 15.77
CA PHE A 53 19.22 19.67 14.94
C PHE A 53 18.47 20.87 15.54
N GLY A 54 17.83 20.68 16.72
CA GLY A 54 17.01 21.71 17.38
C GLY A 54 15.69 21.94 16.69
N PRO A 55 14.85 22.82 17.26
CA PRO A 55 13.58 23.14 16.66
C PRO A 55 13.73 23.67 15.22
N MET A 56 12.99 23.09 14.29
CA MET A 56 12.96 23.49 12.89
C MET A 56 11.57 23.99 12.53
N PRO A 57 11.33 25.31 12.51
CA PRO A 57 10.02 25.86 12.23
C PRO A 57 9.64 25.66 10.76
N TYR A 58 8.40 25.23 10.53
CA TYR A 58 7.75 25.16 9.23
C TYR A 58 6.64 26.21 9.20
N THR A 59 7.04 27.48 9.19
CA THR A 59 6.14 28.63 9.32
C THR A 59 6.35 29.61 8.18
N LYS A 60 5.31 30.36 7.86
CA LYS A 60 5.38 31.42 6.86
C LYS A 60 6.19 32.60 7.43
N THR A 61 7.23 32.99 6.72
CA THR A 61 8.04 34.19 6.99
C THR A 61 8.22 34.99 5.70
N GLU A 62 8.79 36.17 5.80
CA GLU A 62 9.16 36.97 4.61
C GLU A 62 10.12 36.18 3.68
N LYS A 63 11.08 35.45 4.24
CA LYS A 63 12.02 34.61 3.49
C LYS A 63 11.45 33.29 3.00
N THR A 64 10.42 32.79 3.65
CA THR A 64 9.78 31.49 3.36
C THR A 64 8.26 31.63 3.23
N PRO A 65 7.78 32.39 2.22
CA PRO A 65 6.36 32.73 2.10
C PRO A 65 5.44 31.55 1.78
N HIS A 66 6.02 30.41 1.40
CA HIS A 66 5.30 29.19 1.01
C HIS A 66 5.28 28.10 2.08
N LEU A 67 6.05 28.28 3.18
CA LEU A 67 6.02 27.33 4.28
C LEU A 67 4.81 27.56 5.19
N GLY A 68 4.39 26.51 5.88
CA GLY A 68 3.29 26.59 6.83
C GLY A 68 1.91 26.86 6.20
N VAL A 69 1.74 26.53 4.93
CA VAL A 69 0.47 26.62 4.21
C VAL A 69 0.06 25.22 3.71
N PRO A 70 -1.06 24.72 4.13
CA PRO A 70 -2.15 25.20 4.99
C PRO A 70 -1.94 24.93 6.48
N ASP A 71 -0.88 24.30 6.88
CA ASP A 71 -0.63 24.00 8.28
C ASP A 71 0.82 24.33 8.67
N ALA A 72 1.00 24.93 9.82
CA ALA A 72 2.29 25.37 10.34
C ALA A 72 2.69 24.54 11.56
N SER A 73 3.98 24.38 11.77
CA SER A 73 4.57 23.80 12.97
C SER A 73 5.75 24.65 13.42
N ASP A 74 5.88 24.84 14.73
CA ASP A 74 7.05 25.50 15.31
C ASP A 74 8.28 24.57 15.30
N ASP A 75 8.07 23.28 15.21
CA ASP A 75 9.12 22.27 15.15
C ASP A 75 8.68 21.03 14.38
N ILE A 76 9.29 20.79 13.21
CA ILE A 76 9.09 19.59 12.40
C ILE A 76 10.11 18.50 12.70
N THR A 77 10.94 18.60 13.73
CA THR A 77 11.85 17.54 14.13
C THR A 77 11.12 16.38 14.82
N GLY A 78 11.68 15.20 14.73
CA GLY A 78 11.00 13.97 15.12
C GLY A 78 10.04 13.50 14.04
N GLY A 79 9.48 12.31 14.24
CA GLY A 79 8.47 11.70 13.40
C GLY A 79 7.30 11.26 14.26
N ILE A 80 6.57 10.24 13.80
CA ILE A 80 5.47 9.64 14.57
C ILE A 80 5.96 9.15 15.94
N GLY A 81 7.20 8.67 16.03
CA GLY A 81 7.78 8.12 17.26
C GLY A 81 7.11 6.82 17.69
N TRP A 82 7.72 6.12 18.64
CA TRP A 82 7.11 4.92 19.21
C TRP A 82 5.84 5.23 19.98
N THR A 83 5.73 6.43 20.57
CA THR A 83 4.47 6.89 21.20
C THR A 83 3.35 6.93 20.18
N GLY A 84 3.58 7.52 19.01
CA GLY A 84 2.56 7.56 17.95
C GLY A 84 2.23 6.18 17.40
N MET A 85 3.20 5.26 17.31
CA MET A 85 2.94 3.86 16.93
C MET A 85 1.98 3.18 17.92
N VAL A 86 2.19 3.39 19.23
CA VAL A 86 1.27 2.88 20.27
C VAL A 86 -0.12 3.50 20.13
N GLU A 87 -0.23 4.79 19.83
CA GLU A 87 -1.52 5.43 19.63
C GLU A 87 -2.25 4.93 18.37
N LEU A 88 -1.51 4.65 17.29
CA LEU A 88 -2.08 3.99 16.11
C LEU A 88 -2.55 2.56 16.41
N GLU A 89 -1.81 1.82 17.22
CA GLU A 89 -2.24 0.49 17.68
C GLU A 89 -3.52 0.58 18.54
N LYS A 90 -3.61 1.53 19.47
CA LYS A 90 -4.84 1.79 20.24
C LYS A 90 -6.01 2.15 19.33
N PHE A 91 -5.79 3.01 18.32
CA PHE A 91 -6.80 3.38 17.32
C PHE A 91 -7.35 2.14 16.60
N LEU A 92 -6.46 1.24 16.13
CA LEU A 92 -6.84 -0.01 15.49
C LEU A 92 -7.55 -0.96 16.45
N ASN A 93 -7.06 -1.10 17.68
CA ASN A 93 -7.68 -1.93 18.71
C ASN A 93 -9.09 -1.46 19.08
N ALA A 94 -9.37 -0.17 18.95
CA ALA A 94 -10.69 0.43 19.15
C ALA A 94 -11.59 0.41 17.90
N GLY A 95 -11.22 -0.33 16.84
CA GLY A 95 -12.03 -0.50 15.64
C GLY A 95 -11.77 0.55 14.54
N GLY A 96 -10.68 1.30 14.62
CA GLY A 96 -10.29 2.27 13.58
C GLY A 96 -9.82 1.60 12.28
N VAL A 97 -9.89 2.33 11.18
CA VAL A 97 -9.40 1.89 9.87
C VAL A 97 -8.18 2.71 9.47
N LEU A 98 -7.05 2.05 9.29
CA LEU A 98 -5.82 2.68 8.77
C LEU A 98 -5.64 2.33 7.30
N ILE A 99 -5.70 3.33 6.43
CA ILE A 99 -5.42 3.19 5.00
C ILE A 99 -4.01 3.72 4.74
N THR A 100 -3.15 2.90 4.12
CA THR A 100 -1.77 3.28 3.82
C THR A 100 -1.46 3.15 2.33
N LEU A 101 -0.67 4.09 1.79
CA LEU A 101 -0.37 4.16 0.36
C LEU A 101 1.14 4.07 0.10
N GLY A 102 1.53 3.20 -0.82
CA GLY A 102 2.91 3.08 -1.29
C GLY A 102 3.92 2.83 -0.17
N ASN A 103 4.99 3.60 -0.09
CA ASN A 103 6.00 3.44 0.97
C ASN A 103 5.45 3.78 2.37
N GLY A 104 4.38 4.57 2.47
CA GLY A 104 3.70 4.78 3.75
C GLY A 104 3.17 3.48 4.36
N SER A 105 2.95 2.45 3.54
CA SER A 105 2.54 1.12 4.03
C SER A 105 3.59 0.44 4.91
N ALA A 106 4.87 0.84 4.86
CA ALA A 106 5.91 0.33 5.75
C ALA A 106 5.55 0.58 7.22
N LEU A 107 4.90 1.70 7.53
CA LEU A 107 4.47 2.02 8.89
C LEU A 107 3.59 0.92 9.49
N ALA A 108 2.65 0.39 8.72
CA ALA A 108 1.75 -0.65 9.18
C ALA A 108 2.34 -2.06 9.00
N LEU A 109 2.94 -2.33 7.83
CA LEU A 109 3.36 -3.68 7.44
C LEU A 109 4.69 -4.11 8.09
N GLU A 110 5.62 -3.16 8.27
CA GLU A 110 6.92 -3.42 8.91
C GLU A 110 6.94 -2.93 10.37
N GLY A 111 6.08 -1.98 10.73
CA GLY A 111 5.99 -1.38 12.07
C GLY A 111 5.25 -2.21 13.11
N GLY A 112 4.75 -3.40 12.74
CA GLY A 112 4.13 -4.34 13.68
C GLY A 112 2.65 -4.10 13.98
N LEU A 113 1.96 -3.19 13.24
CA LEU A 113 0.52 -2.96 13.40
C LEU A 113 -0.33 -4.10 12.83
N VAL A 114 0.24 -4.90 11.92
CA VAL A 114 -0.34 -6.14 11.39
C VAL A 114 0.63 -7.30 11.57
N ARG A 115 0.13 -8.52 11.44
CA ARG A 115 0.91 -9.74 11.57
C ARG A 115 1.07 -10.46 10.24
N ASP A 116 2.02 -11.39 10.19
CA ASP A 116 2.21 -12.34 9.09
C ASP A 116 2.68 -11.71 7.76
N VAL A 117 2.89 -10.40 7.71
CA VAL A 117 3.45 -9.69 6.55
C VAL A 117 4.94 -9.46 6.76
N TYR A 118 5.71 -9.64 5.71
CA TYR A 118 7.15 -9.39 5.75
C TYR A 118 7.64 -8.82 4.43
N ARG A 119 8.67 -7.99 4.53
CA ARG A 119 9.35 -7.46 3.35
C ARG A 119 10.17 -8.56 2.71
N LYS A 120 9.99 -8.74 1.39
CA LYS A 120 10.77 -9.69 0.62
C LYS A 120 12.09 -9.05 0.19
N SER A 121 13.18 -9.80 0.38
CA SER A 121 14.47 -9.48 -0.24
C SER A 121 14.48 -10.05 -1.66
N GLY A 122 15.03 -9.31 -2.62
CA GLY A 122 15.15 -9.76 -4.00
C GLY A 122 15.68 -8.66 -4.91
N ALA A 123 16.17 -9.07 -6.08
CA ALA A 123 16.67 -8.16 -7.11
C ALA A 123 15.54 -7.82 -8.09
N PHE A 124 14.73 -6.84 -7.74
CA PHE A 124 13.71 -6.31 -8.62
C PHE A 124 13.88 -4.81 -8.84
N PHE A 125 13.37 -4.31 -9.95
CA PHE A 125 13.54 -2.93 -10.37
C PHE A 125 12.30 -2.42 -11.08
N THR A 126 11.65 -1.41 -10.50
CA THR A 126 10.45 -0.76 -11.05
C THR A 126 10.60 0.77 -10.90
N PRO A 127 11.33 1.44 -11.81
CA PRO A 127 11.67 2.86 -11.68
C PRO A 127 10.50 3.80 -11.94
N GLY A 128 9.45 3.29 -12.55
CA GLY A 128 8.21 3.94 -12.95
C GLY A 128 7.61 3.08 -14.05
N SER A 129 6.70 2.20 -13.66
CA SER A 129 6.23 1.13 -14.54
C SER A 129 4.73 0.94 -14.36
N GLU A 130 4.03 0.80 -15.46
CA GLU A 130 2.65 0.35 -15.48
C GLU A 130 2.64 -1.17 -15.50
N LEU A 131 2.12 -1.78 -14.45
CA LEU A 131 2.16 -3.22 -14.24
C LEU A 131 0.75 -3.78 -14.11
N LYS A 132 0.51 -4.93 -14.74
CA LYS A 132 -0.75 -5.66 -14.55
C LYS A 132 -0.85 -6.22 -13.16
N THR A 133 -2.08 -6.21 -12.67
CA THR A 133 -2.50 -6.74 -11.39
C THR A 133 -3.77 -7.55 -11.57
N LYS A 134 -4.03 -8.46 -10.64
CA LYS A 134 -5.23 -9.29 -10.64
C LYS A 134 -5.91 -9.23 -9.27
N PHE A 135 -7.21 -8.93 -9.26
CA PHE A 135 -8.01 -9.10 -8.07
C PHE A 135 -8.21 -10.58 -7.75
N LEU A 136 -7.89 -10.95 -6.51
CA LEU A 136 -8.19 -12.27 -5.95
C LEU A 136 -9.58 -12.31 -5.33
N ARG A 137 -10.13 -11.12 -5.03
CA ARG A 137 -11.45 -10.92 -4.44
C ARG A 137 -12.20 -9.85 -5.21
N THR A 138 -12.84 -10.24 -6.29
CA THR A 138 -13.66 -9.35 -7.13
C THR A 138 -14.97 -8.93 -6.46
N ASP A 139 -15.42 -9.69 -5.44
CA ASP A 139 -16.55 -9.40 -4.57
C ASP A 139 -16.26 -8.30 -3.53
N HIS A 140 -15.02 -7.96 -3.33
CA HIS A 140 -14.62 -7.00 -2.30
C HIS A 140 -14.88 -5.55 -2.74
N PRO A 141 -15.38 -4.65 -1.85
CA PRO A 141 -15.66 -3.26 -2.21
C PRO A 141 -14.47 -2.50 -2.80
N LEU A 142 -13.23 -2.86 -2.46
CA LEU A 142 -12.04 -2.29 -3.08
C LEU A 142 -11.94 -2.55 -4.59
N ALA A 143 -12.65 -3.56 -5.11
CA ALA A 143 -12.69 -3.91 -6.52
C ALA A 143 -13.85 -3.24 -7.30
N TYR A 144 -14.74 -2.50 -6.64
CA TYR A 144 -15.94 -1.96 -7.29
C TYR A 144 -15.60 -1.06 -8.48
N GLY A 145 -16.21 -1.42 -9.63
CA GLY A 145 -16.05 -0.71 -10.88
C GLY A 145 -14.67 -0.84 -11.54
N LEU A 146 -13.89 -1.85 -11.11
CA LEU A 146 -12.62 -2.23 -11.71
C LEU A 146 -12.73 -3.63 -12.32
N PRO A 147 -12.06 -3.91 -13.46
CA PRO A 147 -12.01 -5.25 -14.02
C PRO A 147 -11.14 -6.18 -13.15
N GLU A 148 -11.37 -7.49 -13.24
CA GLU A 148 -10.58 -8.49 -12.51
C GLU A 148 -9.08 -8.34 -12.74
N VAL A 149 -8.68 -8.10 -13.98
CA VAL A 149 -7.31 -7.78 -14.36
C VAL A 149 -7.25 -6.32 -14.76
N THR A 150 -6.43 -5.56 -14.08
CA THR A 150 -6.20 -4.14 -14.35
C THR A 150 -4.71 -3.85 -14.33
N SER A 151 -4.32 -2.60 -14.54
CA SER A 151 -2.93 -2.18 -14.35
C SER A 151 -2.85 -1.00 -13.41
N VAL A 152 -1.74 -0.86 -12.74
CA VAL A 152 -1.46 0.24 -11.82
C VAL A 152 -0.02 0.72 -11.97
N PHE A 153 0.21 1.99 -11.66
CA PHE A 153 1.53 2.57 -11.70
C PHE A 153 2.31 2.26 -10.42
N ARG A 154 3.52 1.72 -10.59
CA ARG A 154 4.44 1.38 -9.51
C ARG A 154 5.79 2.04 -9.69
N THR A 155 6.34 2.58 -8.61
CA THR A 155 7.70 3.14 -8.55
C THR A 155 8.58 2.30 -7.59
N TRP A 156 9.66 2.89 -7.12
CA TRP A 156 10.60 2.34 -6.13
C TRP A 156 9.90 2.04 -4.79
N MET A 157 9.35 0.88 -4.65
CA MET A 157 8.65 0.43 -3.44
C MET A 157 9.13 -0.96 -3.05
N PRO A 158 9.15 -1.29 -1.75
CA PRO A 158 9.45 -2.64 -1.32
C PRO A 158 8.41 -3.63 -1.88
N VAL A 159 8.80 -4.89 -1.98
CA VAL A 159 7.87 -5.99 -2.22
C VAL A 159 7.55 -6.62 -0.87
N TYR A 160 6.28 -6.89 -0.66
CA TYR A 160 5.81 -7.59 0.54
C TYR A 160 5.28 -8.96 0.18
N ASP A 161 5.37 -9.84 1.14
CA ASP A 161 4.71 -11.14 1.10
C ASP A 161 3.97 -11.38 2.40
N ILE A 162 3.14 -12.41 2.44
CA ILE A 162 2.33 -12.75 3.60
C ILE A 162 2.36 -14.25 3.84
N ALA A 163 2.43 -14.64 5.11
CA ALA A 163 2.34 -16.03 5.53
C ALA A 163 1.01 -16.66 5.06
N ARG A 164 1.00 -17.98 4.96
CA ARG A 164 -0.18 -18.72 4.45
C ARG A 164 -1.46 -18.43 5.23
N SER A 165 -1.36 -18.24 6.54
CA SER A 165 -2.46 -17.87 7.45
C SER A 165 -3.14 -16.55 7.07
N GLY A 166 -2.36 -15.57 6.59
CA GLY A 166 -2.85 -14.24 6.24
C GLY A 166 -3.32 -14.06 4.79
N ARG A 167 -3.14 -15.06 3.92
CA ARG A 167 -3.44 -14.94 2.46
C ARG A 167 -4.89 -14.53 2.16
N GLY A 168 -5.82 -14.86 3.04
CA GLY A 168 -7.22 -14.43 2.91
C GLY A 168 -7.41 -12.91 2.93
N GLY A 169 -6.43 -12.17 3.45
CA GLY A 169 -6.40 -10.70 3.46
C GLY A 169 -5.77 -10.07 2.21
N VAL A 170 -5.33 -10.87 1.22
CA VAL A 170 -4.84 -10.33 -0.05
C VAL A 170 -6.03 -10.09 -0.98
N ILE A 171 -6.24 -8.84 -1.33
CA ILE A 171 -7.35 -8.44 -2.21
C ILE A 171 -6.92 -8.44 -3.67
N MET A 172 -5.71 -7.98 -3.94
CA MET A 172 -5.15 -7.87 -5.29
C MET A 172 -3.67 -8.27 -5.27
N GLN A 173 -3.22 -8.94 -6.29
CA GLN A 173 -1.82 -9.34 -6.48
C GLN A 173 -1.19 -8.64 -7.68
N TRP A 174 0.15 -8.59 -7.69
CA TRP A 174 0.94 -8.24 -8.86
C TRP A 174 0.90 -9.37 -9.88
N GLY A 175 0.76 -9.02 -11.15
CA GLY A 175 0.65 -9.98 -12.24
C GLY A 175 -0.61 -10.84 -12.18
N THR A 176 -0.65 -11.86 -13.03
CA THR A 176 -1.81 -12.75 -13.19
C THR A 176 -1.53 -14.18 -12.81
N LYS A 177 -0.25 -14.55 -12.63
CA LYS A 177 0.20 -15.89 -12.30
C LYS A 177 0.32 -16.11 -10.80
N LEU A 178 0.48 -17.34 -10.41
CA LEU A 178 0.89 -17.71 -9.06
C LEU A 178 2.35 -17.29 -8.81
N ARG A 179 2.71 -17.12 -7.55
CA ARG A 179 4.10 -16.91 -7.13
C ARG A 179 4.98 -18.09 -7.62
N ALA A 180 6.25 -17.82 -7.87
CA ALA A 180 7.17 -18.83 -8.37
C ALA A 180 7.20 -20.09 -7.48
N GLU A 181 7.18 -19.91 -6.15
CA GLU A 181 7.18 -21.00 -5.16
C GLU A 181 5.85 -21.76 -5.04
N ASP A 182 4.75 -21.21 -5.56
CA ASP A 182 3.43 -21.85 -5.55
C ASP A 182 3.09 -22.52 -6.90
N ARG A 183 3.98 -22.39 -7.90
CA ARG A 183 3.81 -23.06 -9.20
C ARG A 183 4.23 -24.53 -9.10
N GLU A 184 3.52 -25.39 -9.80
CA GLU A 184 3.98 -26.77 -9.95
C GLU A 184 5.32 -26.79 -10.71
N PRO A 185 6.24 -27.70 -10.36
CA PRO A 185 7.47 -27.86 -11.10
C PRO A 185 7.16 -28.13 -12.58
N GLU A 186 7.78 -27.36 -13.46
CA GLU A 186 7.62 -27.61 -14.89
C GLU A 186 8.28 -28.95 -15.26
N GLU A 187 7.57 -29.79 -16.02
CA GLU A 187 8.16 -30.97 -16.60
C GLU A 187 9.33 -30.58 -17.55
N PRO A 188 10.45 -31.27 -17.44
CA PRO A 188 11.58 -31.02 -18.33
C PRO A 188 11.14 -31.10 -19.81
N GLU A 189 11.53 -30.14 -20.63
CA GLU A 189 11.17 -30.11 -22.07
C GLU A 189 11.51 -31.42 -22.80
N ALA A 190 12.55 -32.12 -22.34
CA ALA A 190 12.98 -33.39 -22.91
C ALA A 190 11.95 -34.52 -22.77
N THR A 191 11.06 -34.44 -21.76
CA THR A 191 10.03 -35.44 -21.45
C THR A 191 8.66 -35.13 -22.08
N LEU A 192 8.48 -33.92 -22.62
CA LEU A 192 7.22 -33.51 -23.22
C LEU A 192 7.02 -34.16 -24.62
N THR A 193 5.78 -34.58 -24.89
CA THR A 193 5.37 -34.99 -26.26
C THR A 193 5.37 -33.77 -27.19
N LYS A 194 5.31 -33.99 -28.48
CA LYS A 194 5.28 -32.91 -29.48
C LYS A 194 4.06 -32.04 -29.30
N GLU A 195 2.88 -32.64 -29.05
CA GLU A 195 1.63 -31.93 -28.80
C GLU A 195 1.69 -31.08 -27.52
N ALA A 196 2.32 -31.60 -26.46
CA ALA A 196 2.50 -30.89 -25.22
C ALA A 196 3.45 -29.67 -25.36
N ARG A 197 4.50 -29.79 -26.18
CA ARG A 197 5.40 -28.65 -26.51
C ARG A 197 4.67 -27.58 -27.31
N GLU A 198 3.92 -27.98 -28.36
CA GLU A 198 3.14 -27.03 -29.16
C GLU A 198 2.07 -26.30 -28.31
N ALA A 199 1.40 -27.02 -27.40
CA ALA A 199 0.45 -26.41 -26.45
C ALA A 199 1.15 -25.45 -25.49
N LYS A 200 2.33 -25.79 -24.94
CA LYS A 200 3.14 -24.96 -24.09
C LYS A 200 3.61 -23.68 -24.81
N ASP A 201 4.07 -23.82 -26.05
CA ASP A 201 4.50 -22.69 -26.89
C ASP A 201 3.33 -21.75 -27.22
N LYS A 202 2.15 -22.30 -27.48
CA LYS A 202 0.95 -21.53 -27.70
C LYS A 202 0.53 -20.77 -26.42
N ALA A 203 0.50 -21.45 -25.28
CA ALA A 203 0.20 -20.85 -23.98
C ALA A 203 1.22 -19.73 -23.65
N LYS A 204 2.50 -19.92 -23.93
CA LYS A 204 3.54 -18.91 -23.74
C LYS A 204 3.39 -17.69 -24.65
N LYS A 205 2.87 -17.86 -25.87
CA LYS A 205 2.56 -16.76 -26.79
C LYS A 205 1.32 -15.98 -26.38
N GLU A 206 0.35 -16.64 -25.76
CA GLU A 206 -0.90 -16.04 -25.25
C GLU A 206 -0.73 -15.47 -23.82
N GLU A 207 0.45 -15.61 -23.24
CA GLU A 207 0.75 -15.22 -21.89
C GLU A 207 0.61 -13.71 -21.67
N VAL A 208 -0.15 -13.34 -20.65
CA VAL A 208 -0.35 -11.95 -20.28
C VAL A 208 0.92 -11.44 -19.59
N LYS A 209 1.71 -10.63 -20.28
CA LYS A 209 2.89 -9.98 -19.70
C LYS A 209 2.48 -9.03 -18.59
N MET A 210 3.22 -9.05 -17.48
CA MET A 210 2.98 -8.13 -16.35
C MET A 210 3.30 -6.69 -16.76
N LEU A 211 4.40 -6.45 -17.44
CA LEU A 211 4.81 -5.12 -17.87
C LEU A 211 3.92 -4.60 -19.01
N VAL A 212 3.22 -3.50 -18.76
CA VAL A 212 2.46 -2.75 -19.77
C VAL A 212 3.31 -1.64 -20.37
N SER A 213 4.01 -0.88 -19.54
CA SER A 213 4.86 0.24 -19.95
C SER A 213 5.94 0.52 -18.90
N GLY A 214 7.05 1.10 -19.32
CA GLY A 214 8.18 1.40 -18.44
C GLY A 214 9.22 0.30 -18.45
N ALA A 215 9.84 0.03 -17.29
CA ALA A 215 10.88 -0.99 -17.14
C ALA A 215 10.60 -1.88 -15.92
N LEU A 216 10.84 -3.18 -16.08
CA LEU A 216 10.71 -4.18 -15.03
C LEU A 216 11.91 -5.13 -15.09
N LYS A 217 12.57 -5.36 -13.95
CA LYS A 217 13.50 -6.46 -13.74
C LYS A 217 13.07 -7.24 -12.52
N GLY A 218 13.30 -8.57 -12.54
CA GLY A 218 12.89 -9.44 -11.45
C GLY A 218 11.37 -9.63 -11.40
N GLU A 219 10.73 -9.84 -12.53
CA GLU A 219 9.29 -10.07 -12.64
C GLU A 219 8.83 -11.20 -11.73
N ASP A 220 9.54 -12.32 -11.68
CA ASP A 220 9.22 -13.47 -10.82
C ASP A 220 9.25 -13.15 -9.32
N GLU A 221 10.04 -12.15 -8.90
CA GLU A 221 10.07 -11.71 -7.51
C GLU A 221 8.80 -10.93 -7.12
N LEU A 222 8.12 -10.35 -8.10
CA LEU A 222 6.92 -9.55 -7.91
C LEU A 222 5.65 -10.36 -8.22
N GLU A 223 5.71 -11.30 -9.16
CA GLU A 223 4.56 -12.08 -9.64
C GLU A 223 3.85 -12.81 -8.50
N GLY A 224 2.53 -12.65 -8.42
CA GLY A 224 1.69 -13.26 -7.39
C GLY A 224 1.83 -12.65 -5.99
N ARG A 225 2.70 -11.64 -5.81
CA ARG A 225 2.83 -10.96 -4.52
C ARG A 225 1.67 -9.98 -4.29
N PRO A 226 1.34 -9.70 -3.02
CA PRO A 226 0.25 -8.79 -2.70
C PRO A 226 0.49 -7.37 -3.22
N ALA A 227 -0.52 -6.81 -3.88
CA ALA A 227 -0.59 -5.41 -4.28
C ALA A 227 -1.54 -4.59 -3.40
N ILE A 228 -2.62 -5.22 -2.91
CA ILE A 228 -3.54 -4.64 -1.93
C ILE A 228 -3.80 -5.66 -0.83
N PHE A 229 -3.72 -5.18 0.40
CA PHE A 229 -4.08 -5.92 1.61
C PHE A 229 -5.32 -5.33 2.27
N ASP A 230 -6.14 -6.17 2.88
CA ASP A 230 -7.13 -5.84 3.89
C ASP A 230 -6.93 -6.79 5.07
N LEU A 231 -6.23 -6.32 6.08
CA LEU A 231 -5.74 -7.13 7.20
C LEU A 231 -6.40 -6.73 8.52
N PRO A 232 -6.79 -7.70 9.35
CA PRO A 232 -7.31 -7.40 10.68
C PRO A 232 -6.19 -6.83 11.57
N ALA A 233 -6.55 -5.86 12.38
CA ALA A 233 -5.67 -5.27 13.39
C ALA A 233 -6.51 -4.88 14.62
N GLY A 234 -6.45 -5.64 15.70
CA GLY A 234 -7.35 -5.50 16.82
C GLY A 234 -8.81 -5.69 16.41
N GLN A 235 -9.67 -4.75 16.77
CA GLN A 235 -11.07 -4.70 16.32
C GLN A 235 -11.23 -3.94 14.98
N GLY A 236 -10.18 -3.27 14.53
CA GLY A 236 -10.12 -2.52 13.28
C GLY A 236 -9.40 -3.29 12.17
N ARG A 237 -8.84 -2.52 11.24
CA ARG A 237 -8.14 -3.08 10.08
C ARG A 237 -7.12 -2.14 9.49
N VAL A 238 -6.20 -2.71 8.75
CA VAL A 238 -5.27 -2.00 7.87
C VAL A 238 -5.58 -2.34 6.42
N ILE A 239 -5.84 -1.31 5.60
CA ILE A 239 -5.89 -1.42 4.15
C ILE A 239 -4.59 -0.86 3.62
N ALA A 240 -3.74 -1.71 3.05
CA ALA A 240 -2.44 -1.28 2.55
C ALA A 240 -2.34 -1.45 1.03
N PHE A 241 -2.02 -0.36 0.34
CA PHE A 241 -1.74 -0.35 -1.10
C PHE A 241 -0.23 -0.36 -1.31
N ASN A 242 0.30 -1.41 -1.93
CA ASN A 242 1.70 -1.48 -2.32
C ASN A 242 1.97 -0.74 -3.64
N PHE A 243 1.24 0.33 -3.86
CA PHE A 243 1.42 1.33 -4.91
C PHE A 243 0.80 2.66 -4.46
N ASN A 244 1.09 3.74 -5.19
CA ASN A 244 0.51 5.04 -4.89
C ASN A 244 -0.59 5.38 -5.92
N PRO A 245 -1.87 5.18 -5.59
CA PRO A 245 -2.97 5.39 -6.53
C PRO A 245 -3.17 6.85 -6.96
N VAL A 246 -2.47 7.79 -6.32
CA VAL A 246 -2.59 9.22 -6.63
C VAL A 246 -1.26 9.83 -7.08
N HIS A 247 -0.36 8.99 -7.63
CA HIS A 247 0.97 9.43 -8.03
C HIS A 247 0.92 10.65 -8.95
N ARG A 248 1.44 11.78 -8.48
CA ARG A 248 1.52 13.07 -9.20
C ARG A 248 0.23 13.55 -9.84
N TYR A 249 -0.93 13.03 -9.40
CA TYR A 249 -2.23 13.30 -10.02
C TYR A 249 -2.32 12.87 -11.50
N LEU A 250 -1.47 11.96 -11.94
CA LEU A 250 -1.36 11.53 -13.34
C LEU A 250 -2.29 10.36 -13.66
N ASN A 251 -2.23 9.28 -12.89
CA ASN A 251 -2.98 8.05 -13.15
C ASN A 251 -4.39 8.14 -12.56
N ARG A 252 -5.28 8.87 -13.23
CA ARG A 252 -6.62 9.14 -12.70
C ARG A 252 -7.49 7.89 -12.59
N SER A 253 -7.24 6.86 -13.39
CA SER A 253 -7.85 5.53 -13.24
C SER A 253 -7.58 4.93 -11.88
N ASP A 254 -6.36 5.11 -11.37
CA ASP A 254 -5.93 4.54 -10.10
C ASP A 254 -6.59 5.24 -8.90
N HIS A 255 -7.08 6.47 -9.05
CA HIS A 255 -7.80 7.17 -7.99
C HIS A 255 -9.02 6.38 -7.50
N ARG A 256 -9.62 5.52 -8.34
CA ARG A 256 -10.74 4.67 -7.94
C ARG A 256 -10.40 3.75 -6.80
N PHE A 257 -9.17 3.26 -6.72
CA PHE A 257 -8.72 2.44 -5.58
C PHE A 257 -8.82 3.21 -4.26
N LEU A 258 -8.37 4.47 -4.25
CA LEU A 258 -8.49 5.33 -3.07
C LEU A 258 -9.96 5.60 -2.73
N TRP A 259 -10.78 5.94 -3.73
CA TRP A 259 -12.21 6.21 -3.52
C TRP A 259 -12.94 4.99 -3.01
N ASN A 260 -12.67 3.80 -3.54
CA ASN A 260 -13.26 2.56 -3.04
C ASN A 260 -12.92 2.32 -1.57
N ALA A 261 -11.70 2.61 -1.14
CA ALA A 261 -11.31 2.46 0.27
C ALA A 261 -11.98 3.50 1.17
N LEU A 262 -11.98 4.78 0.76
CA LEU A 262 -12.54 5.87 1.56
C LEU A 262 -14.06 5.85 1.64
N LEU A 263 -14.76 5.50 0.56
CA LEU A 263 -16.23 5.53 0.51
C LEU A 263 -16.88 4.27 1.09
N ASN A 264 -16.15 3.16 1.16
CA ASN A 264 -16.69 1.89 1.66
C ASN A 264 -16.04 1.43 2.97
N TRP A 265 -15.33 2.30 3.68
CA TRP A 265 -14.56 1.92 4.88
C TRP A 265 -15.40 1.18 5.93
N ASN A 266 -16.68 1.52 6.07
CA ASN A 266 -17.63 0.94 7.03
C ASN A 266 -18.49 -0.19 6.44
N ALA A 267 -18.36 -0.49 5.15
CA ALA A 267 -19.10 -1.53 4.44
C ALA A 267 -18.20 -2.70 3.98
N LEU A 268 -16.96 -2.73 4.44
CA LEU A 268 -16.02 -3.80 4.12
C LEU A 268 -16.43 -5.09 4.85
N PRO A 269 -16.34 -6.26 4.17
CA PRO A 269 -16.59 -7.53 4.83
C PRO A 269 -15.62 -7.75 5.98
N PRO A 270 -15.90 -8.66 6.93
CA PRO A 270 -14.94 -9.02 7.97
C PRO A 270 -13.58 -9.36 7.37
N ALA A 271 -12.50 -8.76 7.89
CA ALA A 271 -11.16 -9.04 7.42
C ALA A 271 -10.84 -10.53 7.69
N ARG A 272 -10.47 -11.26 6.63
CA ARG A 272 -10.18 -12.70 6.75
C ARG A 272 -8.82 -12.90 7.40
N GLY A 273 -8.77 -13.66 8.46
CA GLY A 273 -7.57 -13.95 9.27
C GLY A 273 -7.85 -13.92 10.78
N GLN A 274 -9.02 -13.45 11.19
CA GLN A 274 -9.51 -13.70 12.55
C GLN A 274 -10.21 -15.07 12.54
N ALA A 275 -9.49 -16.12 12.95
CA ALA A 275 -10.17 -17.31 13.47
C ALA A 275 -10.96 -16.85 14.72
N LYS A 276 -12.24 -17.15 14.74
CA LYS A 276 -13.06 -17.01 15.94
C LYS A 276 -12.50 -17.89 17.05
#